data_0ad364a6aca65124c05569aac15ece8c
#
_entry.id   0ad364a6aca65124c05569aac15ece8c
#
_cell.length_a   1.000
_cell.length_b   1.000
_cell.length_c   1.000
_cell.angle_alpha   90.00
_cell.angle_beta   90.00
_cell.angle_gamma   90.00
#
_symmetry.space_group_name_H-M   'P 1'
#
loop_
_entity.id
_entity.type
_entity.pdbx_description
1 polymer ?
#
loop_
_entity_poly.entity_id
_entity_poly.type
_entity_poly.pdbx_seq_one_letter_code
_entity_poly.pdbx_strand_id
1 'polypeptide(L)'
;MTHEDYMQMAIAEARKAAAAGEIPVGAVVVCGDTVLAAARNDREETHSPLGHAEVRAIEMACRVRGDWRLEDCTLYVTLEPCPMCSGVILNARVGQVVYGATDPQYGCLGSRLNLAHLDLGASPRLTAGVLAEECSALLSDFFRRQRAE
;
A
#
# COMPACT_ATOMS: atom_id res chain seq x y z
N MET A 1 14.00 -12.89 -3.17
CA MET A 1 12.57 -13.02 -2.85
C MET A 1 11.73 -12.51 -4.02
N THR A 2 10.58 -13.11 -4.22
CA THR A 2 9.67 -12.77 -5.33
C THR A 2 8.69 -11.67 -4.93
N HIS A 3 7.93 -11.15 -5.91
CA HIS A 3 6.82 -10.25 -5.64
C HIS A 3 5.82 -10.86 -4.66
N GLU A 4 5.53 -12.15 -4.82
CA GLU A 4 4.61 -12.87 -3.94
C GLU A 4 5.13 -12.93 -2.51
N ASP A 5 6.44 -13.14 -2.32
CA ASP A 5 7.05 -13.18 -0.99
C ASP A 5 6.88 -11.84 -0.27
N TYR A 6 7.16 -10.73 -0.96
CA TYR A 6 7.00 -9.40 -0.36
C TYR A 6 5.52 -9.04 -0.17
N MET A 7 4.66 -9.49 -1.08
CA MET A 7 3.22 -9.28 -0.89
C MET A 7 2.70 -10.05 0.33
N GLN A 8 3.23 -11.25 0.62
CA GLN A 8 2.86 -11.96 1.85
C GLN A 8 3.23 -11.16 3.11
N MET A 9 4.32 -10.42 3.06
CA MET A 9 4.68 -9.53 4.17
C MET A 9 3.67 -8.39 4.33
N ALA A 10 3.21 -7.82 3.22
CA ALA A 10 2.16 -6.79 3.24
C ALA A 10 0.83 -7.38 3.74
N ILE A 11 0.50 -8.61 3.34
CA ILE A 11 -0.69 -9.31 3.82
C ILE A 11 -0.62 -9.53 5.34
N ALA A 12 0.56 -9.87 5.87
CA ALA A 12 0.73 -10.02 7.31
C ALA A 12 0.43 -8.72 8.05
N GLU A 13 0.84 -7.58 7.50
CA GLU A 13 0.51 -6.27 8.07
C GLU A 13 -1.00 -5.99 7.97
N ALA A 14 -1.64 -6.37 6.86
CA ALA A 14 -3.08 -6.22 6.69
C ALA A 14 -3.85 -7.04 7.75
N ARG A 15 -3.38 -8.24 8.07
CA ARG A 15 -3.98 -9.07 9.11
C ARG A 15 -3.87 -8.43 10.49
N LYS A 16 -2.74 -7.77 10.78
CA LYS A 16 -2.57 -7.01 12.02
C LYS A 16 -3.58 -5.85 12.11
N ALA A 17 -3.82 -5.17 10.97
CA ALA A 17 -4.81 -4.12 10.90
C ALA A 17 -6.21 -4.66 11.24
N ALA A 18 -6.61 -5.77 10.62
CA ALA A 18 -7.89 -6.41 10.89
C ALA A 18 -8.04 -6.77 12.36
N ALA A 19 -6.99 -7.33 12.98
CA ALA A 19 -7.00 -7.70 14.39
C ALA A 19 -7.16 -6.49 15.31
N ALA A 20 -6.75 -5.31 14.85
CA ALA A 20 -6.89 -4.05 15.59
C ALA A 20 -8.21 -3.30 15.26
N GLY A 21 -9.08 -3.89 14.45
CA GLY A 21 -10.35 -3.26 14.05
C GLY A 21 -10.23 -2.25 12.93
N GLU A 22 -9.10 -2.24 12.23
CA GLU A 22 -8.82 -1.34 11.11
C GLU A 22 -9.10 -2.06 9.78
N ILE A 23 -9.41 -1.28 8.74
CA ILE A 23 -9.52 -1.85 7.39
C ILE A 23 -8.20 -2.55 7.03
N PRO A 24 -8.25 -3.83 6.60
CA PRO A 24 -7.04 -4.64 6.45
C PRO A 24 -6.26 -4.31 5.17
N VAL A 25 -5.45 -3.27 5.26
CA VAL A 25 -4.50 -2.89 4.22
C VAL A 25 -3.11 -2.88 4.85
N GLY A 26 -2.16 -3.50 4.18
CA GLY A 26 -0.77 -3.55 4.59
C GLY A 26 0.14 -3.12 3.47
N ALA A 27 1.30 -2.57 3.82
CA ALA A 27 2.28 -2.08 2.85
C ALA A 27 3.70 -2.34 3.33
N VAL A 28 4.59 -2.60 2.36
CA VAL A 28 6.01 -2.86 2.61
C VAL A 28 6.82 -2.08 1.59
N VAL A 29 7.87 -1.42 2.03
CA VAL A 29 8.81 -0.72 1.14
C VAL A 29 10.12 -1.49 1.11
N VAL A 30 10.56 -1.88 -0.07
CA VAL A 30 11.76 -2.70 -0.29
C VAL A 30 12.74 -1.94 -1.19
N CYS A 31 14.00 -1.90 -0.78
CA CYS A 31 15.09 -1.32 -1.58
C CYS A 31 16.10 -2.41 -1.87
N GLY A 32 16.22 -2.83 -3.12
CA GLY A 32 16.99 -4.02 -3.47
C GLY A 32 16.39 -5.23 -2.77
N ASP A 33 17.16 -5.89 -1.92
CA ASP A 33 16.69 -7.02 -1.11
C ASP A 33 16.40 -6.64 0.35
N THR A 34 16.46 -5.34 0.67
CA THR A 34 16.30 -4.88 2.04
C THR A 34 14.90 -4.31 2.26
N VAL A 35 14.18 -4.84 3.25
CA VAL A 35 12.90 -4.30 3.68
C VAL A 35 13.18 -3.07 4.56
N LEU A 36 12.82 -1.89 4.07
CA LEU A 36 13.01 -0.64 4.82
C LEU A 36 11.86 -0.37 5.79
N ALA A 37 10.66 -0.81 5.44
CA ALA A 37 9.48 -0.48 6.22
C ALA A 37 8.37 -1.50 5.98
N ALA A 38 7.57 -1.73 7.02
CA ALA A 38 6.33 -2.49 6.94
C ALA A 38 5.32 -1.78 7.84
N ALA A 39 4.12 -1.54 7.32
CA ALA A 39 3.11 -0.79 8.04
C ALA A 39 1.70 -1.21 7.64
N ARG A 40 0.73 -0.80 8.45
CA ARG A 40 -0.67 -1.12 8.24
C ARG A 40 -1.54 0.12 8.40
N ASN A 41 -2.78 0.02 7.97
CA ASN A 41 -3.80 1.05 8.21
C ASN A 41 -3.99 1.20 9.73
N ASP A 42 -3.98 2.46 10.20
CA ASP A 42 -4.16 2.81 11.61
C ASP A 42 -5.04 4.05 11.79
N ARG A 43 -5.90 4.34 10.81
CA ARG A 43 -6.70 5.56 10.77
C ARG A 43 -7.57 5.78 12.01
N GLU A 44 -8.26 4.74 12.46
CA GLU A 44 -9.15 4.84 13.63
C GLU A 44 -8.34 4.94 14.93
N GLU A 45 -7.32 4.13 15.04
CA GLU A 45 -6.45 4.04 16.22
C GLU A 45 -5.74 5.38 16.51
N THR A 46 -5.28 6.05 15.45
CA THR A 46 -4.53 7.31 15.56
C THR A 46 -5.40 8.56 15.35
N HIS A 47 -6.67 8.38 15.01
CA HIS A 47 -7.58 9.49 14.66
C HIS A 47 -6.99 10.38 13.58
N SER A 48 -6.36 9.75 12.56
CA SER A 48 -5.65 10.48 11.52
C SER A 48 -6.14 10.09 10.12
N PRO A 49 -6.56 11.06 9.30
CA PRO A 49 -6.91 10.75 7.90
C PRO A 49 -5.69 10.30 7.09
N LEU A 50 -4.48 10.51 7.60
CA LEU A 50 -3.24 10.04 6.98
C LEU A 50 -2.92 8.59 7.31
N GLY A 51 -3.72 7.92 8.13
CA GLY A 51 -3.47 6.58 8.67
C GLY A 51 -3.69 5.45 7.68
N HIS A 52 -3.21 5.58 6.47
CA HIS A 52 -3.19 4.52 5.45
C HIS A 52 -1.83 3.82 5.47
N ALA A 53 -1.84 2.53 5.19
CA ALA A 53 -0.63 1.70 5.21
C ALA A 53 0.49 2.28 4.35
N GLU A 54 0.16 2.77 3.17
CA GLU A 54 1.14 3.32 2.22
C GLU A 54 1.84 4.56 2.78
N VAL A 55 1.07 5.48 3.37
CA VAL A 55 1.63 6.70 3.97
C VAL A 55 2.58 6.34 5.10
N ARG A 56 2.14 5.42 5.98
CA ARG A 56 2.95 4.98 7.12
C ARG A 56 4.23 4.30 6.68
N ALA A 57 4.15 3.40 5.70
CA ALA A 57 5.31 2.69 5.19
C ALA A 57 6.30 3.65 4.52
N ILE A 58 5.82 4.58 3.72
CA ILE A 58 6.67 5.57 3.05
C ILE A 58 7.36 6.48 4.07
N GLU A 59 6.61 6.99 5.06
CA GLU A 59 7.21 7.80 6.13
C GLU A 59 8.34 7.06 6.84
N MET A 60 8.07 5.81 7.22
CA MET A 60 9.04 4.96 7.92
C MET A 60 10.28 4.72 7.06
N ALA A 61 10.09 4.38 5.79
CA ALA A 61 11.20 4.13 4.85
C ALA A 61 12.09 5.35 4.67
N CYS A 62 11.48 6.52 4.56
CA CYS A 62 12.22 7.78 4.42
C CYS A 62 13.05 8.09 5.67
N ARG A 63 12.51 7.83 6.85
CA ARG A 63 13.24 8.01 8.12
C ARG A 63 14.42 7.06 8.24
N VAL A 64 14.20 5.78 7.91
CA VAL A 64 15.26 4.76 7.96
C VAL A 64 16.38 5.10 6.99
N ARG A 65 16.02 5.55 5.79
CA ARG A 65 16.98 5.91 4.75
C ARG A 65 17.68 7.24 5.00
N GLY A 66 17.00 8.16 5.68
CA GLY A 66 17.47 9.54 5.84
C GLY A 66 17.34 10.37 4.58
N ASP A 67 16.38 10.03 3.71
CA ASP A 67 16.11 10.73 2.46
C ASP A 67 14.63 10.55 2.11
N TRP A 68 14.00 11.59 1.55
CA TRP A 68 12.60 11.53 1.14
C TRP A 68 12.41 10.85 -0.21
N ARG A 69 13.48 10.61 -0.97
CA ARG A 69 13.42 10.01 -2.32
C ARG A 69 13.53 8.49 -2.24
N LEU A 70 12.62 7.80 -2.93
CA LEU A 70 12.53 6.34 -2.93
C LEU A 70 12.57 5.77 -4.37
N GLU A 71 13.39 6.38 -5.25
CA GLU A 71 13.45 6.04 -6.68
C GLU A 71 13.91 4.60 -6.93
N ASP A 72 14.75 4.08 -6.07
CA ASP A 72 15.27 2.71 -6.14
C ASP A 72 14.46 1.72 -5.30
N CYS A 73 13.30 2.13 -4.81
CA CYS A 73 12.47 1.30 -3.96
C CYS A 73 11.21 0.82 -4.67
N THR A 74 10.67 -0.29 -4.17
CA THR A 74 9.37 -0.84 -4.56
C THR A 74 8.44 -0.80 -3.36
N LEU A 75 7.24 -0.29 -3.58
CA LEU A 75 6.16 -0.34 -2.59
C LEU A 75 5.25 -1.52 -2.92
N TYR A 76 5.07 -2.42 -1.98
CA TYR A 76 4.09 -3.51 -2.06
C TYR A 76 2.91 -3.13 -1.18
N VAL A 77 1.71 -3.19 -1.72
CA VAL A 77 0.49 -2.85 -0.97
C VAL A 77 -0.65 -3.80 -1.35
N THR A 78 -1.43 -4.21 -0.38
CA THR A 78 -2.48 -5.22 -0.59
C THR A 78 -3.67 -4.71 -1.38
N LEU A 79 -3.90 -3.40 -1.37
CA LEU A 79 -5.00 -2.75 -2.10
C LEU A 79 -4.46 -1.62 -2.95
N GLU A 80 -5.00 -1.47 -4.15
CA GLU A 80 -4.64 -0.37 -5.06
C GLU A 80 -4.74 0.99 -4.33
N PRO A 81 -3.70 1.83 -4.41
CA PRO A 81 -3.69 3.11 -3.69
C PRO A 81 -4.80 4.08 -4.08
N CYS A 82 -5.34 4.77 -3.07
CA CYS A 82 -6.34 5.83 -3.22
C CYS A 82 -5.68 7.14 -3.72
N PRO A 83 -6.46 8.22 -3.94
CA PRO A 83 -5.87 9.49 -4.42
C PRO A 83 -4.78 10.05 -3.52
N MET A 84 -4.98 10.05 -2.20
CA MET A 84 -3.99 10.54 -1.25
C MET A 84 -2.70 9.74 -1.33
N CYS A 85 -2.80 8.43 -1.27
CA CYS A 85 -1.63 7.54 -1.29
C CYS A 85 -0.90 7.59 -2.62
N SER A 86 -1.63 7.66 -3.73
CA SER A 86 -1.03 7.80 -5.05
C SER A 86 -0.25 9.11 -5.16
N GLY A 87 -0.78 10.19 -4.59
CA GLY A 87 -0.08 11.46 -4.53
C GLY A 87 1.21 11.38 -3.72
N VAL A 88 1.17 10.72 -2.57
CA VAL A 88 2.36 10.51 -1.72
C VAL A 88 3.41 9.68 -2.47
N ILE A 89 2.98 8.63 -3.17
CA ILE A 89 3.86 7.78 -3.98
C ILE A 89 4.61 8.62 -5.02
N LEU A 90 3.90 9.46 -5.75
CA LEU A 90 4.52 10.36 -6.74
C LEU A 90 5.45 11.35 -6.07
N ASN A 91 5.02 11.92 -4.94
CA ASN A 91 5.80 12.93 -4.22
C ASN A 91 7.11 12.35 -3.67
N ALA A 92 7.09 11.10 -3.22
CA ALA A 92 8.27 10.41 -2.70
C ALA A 92 9.14 9.80 -3.81
N ARG A 93 8.73 9.88 -5.07
CA ARG A 93 9.44 9.33 -6.23
C ARG A 93 9.62 7.80 -6.14
N VAL A 94 8.63 7.09 -5.63
CA VAL A 94 8.69 5.62 -5.56
C VAL A 94 8.89 5.06 -6.97
N GLY A 95 9.85 4.16 -7.13
CA GLY A 95 10.24 3.64 -8.46
C GLY A 95 9.28 2.61 -9.02
N GLN A 96 8.67 1.80 -8.15
CA GLN A 96 7.74 0.75 -8.55
C GLN A 96 6.67 0.55 -7.48
N VAL A 97 5.43 0.33 -7.93
CA VAL A 97 4.33 -0.07 -7.04
C VAL A 97 3.80 -1.41 -7.51
N VAL A 98 3.71 -2.35 -6.57
CA VAL A 98 3.12 -3.67 -6.80
C VAL A 98 1.92 -3.77 -5.87
N TYR A 99 0.71 -3.91 -6.42
CA TYR A 99 -0.47 -4.04 -5.57
C TYR A 99 -1.23 -5.34 -5.85
N GLY A 100 -1.99 -5.78 -4.84
CA GLY A 100 -2.77 -7.00 -4.91
C GLY A 100 -4.13 -6.77 -5.53
N ALA A 101 -5.11 -6.38 -4.71
CA ALA A 101 -6.48 -6.15 -5.17
C ALA A 101 -6.64 -4.80 -5.84
N THR A 102 -7.46 -4.75 -6.89
CA THR A 102 -7.87 -3.48 -7.50
C THR A 102 -8.97 -2.84 -6.63
N ASP A 103 -9.09 -1.52 -6.71
CA ASP A 103 -10.15 -0.78 -6.01
C ASP A 103 -10.95 0.03 -7.05
N PRO A 104 -12.09 -0.52 -7.51
CA PRO A 104 -12.89 0.17 -8.53
C PRO A 104 -13.55 1.46 -8.02
N GLN A 105 -13.60 1.66 -6.72
CA GLN A 105 -14.23 2.85 -6.14
C GLN A 105 -13.24 4.01 -5.93
N TYR A 106 -12.05 3.73 -5.42
CA TYR A 106 -11.07 4.77 -5.06
C TYR A 106 -9.69 4.59 -5.70
N GLY A 107 -9.48 3.54 -6.48
CA GLY A 107 -8.16 3.23 -7.04
C GLY A 107 -7.66 4.26 -8.04
N CYS A 108 -6.46 4.76 -7.81
CA CYS A 108 -5.86 5.82 -8.63
C CYS A 108 -4.56 5.42 -9.31
N LEU A 109 -4.26 4.13 -9.37
CA LEU A 109 -3.13 3.59 -10.13
C LEU A 109 -3.61 2.51 -11.13
N GLY A 110 -4.75 2.78 -11.78
CA GLY A 110 -5.25 1.93 -12.85
C GLY A 110 -6.76 1.80 -12.95
N SER A 111 -7.51 1.85 -11.83
CA SER A 111 -8.95 1.59 -11.84
C SER A 111 -9.79 2.81 -12.20
N ARG A 112 -9.91 3.78 -11.29
CA ARG A 112 -10.68 5.01 -11.56
C ARG A 112 -9.86 6.01 -12.36
N LEU A 113 -8.63 6.20 -11.95
CA LEU A 113 -7.64 7.07 -12.57
C LEU A 113 -6.32 6.33 -12.59
N ASN A 114 -5.37 6.83 -13.35
CA ASN A 114 -3.99 6.37 -13.26
C ASN A 114 -3.06 7.57 -13.17
N LEU A 115 -2.73 7.98 -11.94
CA LEU A 115 -1.84 9.11 -11.71
C LEU A 115 -0.44 8.89 -12.25
N ALA A 116 -0.02 7.62 -12.44
CA ALA A 116 1.27 7.30 -13.03
C ALA A 116 1.35 7.70 -14.51
N HIS A 117 0.22 7.85 -15.19
CA HIS A 117 0.15 8.24 -16.59
C HIS A 117 -0.01 9.75 -16.79
N LEU A 118 -0.17 10.51 -15.70
CA LEU A 118 -0.18 11.97 -15.78
C LEU A 118 1.25 12.48 -15.80
N ASP A 119 1.50 13.55 -16.56
CA ASP A 119 2.83 14.14 -16.64
C ASP A 119 3.09 15.04 -15.42
N LEU A 120 3.37 14.40 -14.29
CA LEU A 120 3.59 15.08 -13.00
C LEU A 120 5.05 14.99 -12.54
N GLY A 121 5.97 14.68 -13.46
CA GLY A 121 7.41 14.65 -13.18
C GLY A 121 7.92 13.35 -12.56
N ALA A 122 7.04 12.45 -12.11
CA ALA A 122 7.40 11.15 -11.57
C ALA A 122 6.37 10.13 -12.03
N SER A 123 6.81 8.93 -12.35
CA SER A 123 5.93 7.88 -12.87
C SER A 123 6.46 6.52 -12.43
N PRO A 124 5.89 5.92 -11.38
CA PRO A 124 6.32 4.59 -10.95
C PRO A 124 5.92 3.53 -11.97
N ARG A 125 6.71 2.46 -12.05
CA ARG A 125 6.29 1.25 -12.77
C ARG A 125 5.21 0.58 -11.92
N LEU A 126 4.18 0.03 -12.57
CA LEU A 126 3.03 -0.59 -11.89
C LEU A 126 2.94 -2.07 -12.23
N THR A 127 2.70 -2.88 -11.21
CA THR A 127 2.36 -4.30 -11.36
C THR A 127 1.13 -4.56 -10.49
N ALA A 128 0.04 -4.97 -11.12
CA ALA A 128 -1.22 -5.22 -10.44
C ALA A 128 -1.49 -6.72 -10.29
N GLY A 129 -2.31 -7.09 -9.33
CA GLY A 129 -2.87 -8.43 -9.25
C GLY A 129 -2.01 -9.48 -8.56
N VAL A 130 -0.95 -9.08 -7.87
CA VAL A 130 -0.11 -10.04 -7.14
C VAL A 130 -0.85 -10.48 -5.88
N LEU A 131 -1.21 -11.76 -5.81
CA LEU A 131 -2.02 -12.36 -4.74
C LEU A 131 -3.36 -11.62 -4.56
N ALA A 132 -3.96 -11.22 -5.67
CA ALA A 132 -5.18 -10.42 -5.67
C ALA A 132 -6.33 -11.07 -4.92
N GLU A 133 -6.50 -12.39 -5.06
CA GLU A 133 -7.59 -13.12 -4.39
C GLU A 133 -7.44 -13.10 -2.87
N GLU A 134 -6.23 -13.35 -2.37
CA GLU A 134 -5.95 -13.30 -0.93
C GLU A 134 -6.18 -11.89 -0.38
N CYS A 135 -5.72 -10.87 -1.09
CA CYS A 135 -5.89 -9.47 -0.68
C CYS A 135 -7.37 -9.07 -0.66
N SER A 136 -8.13 -9.45 -1.69
CA SER A 136 -9.57 -9.20 -1.75
C SER A 136 -10.33 -9.91 -0.63
N ALA A 137 -9.95 -11.14 -0.33
CA ALA A 137 -10.61 -11.93 0.71
C ALA A 137 -10.46 -11.29 2.09
N LEU A 138 -9.32 -10.70 2.39
CA LEU A 138 -9.10 -9.97 3.65
C LEU A 138 -10.12 -8.86 3.83
N LEU A 139 -10.35 -8.07 2.78
CA LEU A 139 -11.31 -6.97 2.80
C LEU A 139 -12.75 -7.48 2.92
N SER A 140 -13.12 -8.46 2.11
CA SER A 140 -14.46 -9.05 2.13
C SER A 140 -14.79 -9.64 3.49
N ASP A 141 -13.86 -10.37 4.09
CA ASP A 141 -14.04 -11.00 5.40
C ASP A 141 -14.22 -9.95 6.51
N PHE A 142 -13.42 -8.89 6.46
CA PHE A 142 -13.48 -7.80 7.43
C PHE A 142 -14.85 -7.10 7.38
N PHE A 143 -15.30 -6.71 6.18
CA PHE A 143 -16.57 -6.01 6.04
C PHE A 143 -17.76 -6.91 6.37
N ARG A 144 -17.67 -8.21 6.08
CA ARG A 144 -18.71 -9.17 6.46
C ARG A 144 -18.84 -9.27 7.98
N ARG A 145 -17.72 -9.33 8.71
CA ARG A 145 -17.70 -9.36 10.17
C ARG A 145 -18.28 -8.09 10.77
N GLN A 146 -17.99 -6.93 10.22
CA GLN A 146 -18.53 -5.67 10.67
C GLN A 146 -20.06 -5.62 10.53
N ARG A 147 -20.59 -6.14 9.43
CA ARG A 147 -22.03 -6.18 9.21
C ARG A 147 -22.75 -7.14 10.17
N ALA A 148 -22.05 -8.14 10.67
CA ALA A 148 -22.59 -9.13 11.61
C ALA A 148 -22.64 -8.62 13.06
N GLU A 149 -21.92 -7.54 13.35
CA GLU A 149 -21.87 -6.92 14.69
C GLU A 149 -23.04 -5.90 14.88
#